data_a0a4ce929ce73c37b7aa1f08c2f5be93
#
_entry.id   a0a4ce929ce73c37b7aa1f08c2f5be93
#
_cell.length_a   1.000
_cell.length_b   1.000
_cell.length_c   1.000
_cell.angle_alpha   90.00
_cell.angle_beta   90.00
_cell.angle_gamma   90.00
#
_symmetry.space_group_name_H-M   'P 1'
#
loop_
_entity.id
_entity.type
_entity.pdbx_description
1 polymer ?
#
loop_
_entity_poly.entity_id
_entity_poly.type
_entity_poly.pdbx_seq_one_letter_code
_entity_poly.pdbx_strand_id
1 'polypeptide(L)'
;MNSTGKSWISKARTLTPARLALAAGGSLMIALGLSACENVASYTQPSLVRVIDASYIAPAVDIYVEGTILAGNIGEGYISDYGTLPASSAAAIKVTAATGGTALVTASATLLAGHQHSVFLTDNGAAPTSYMVTVLEDQQVPAAADHSAFRFINQAPRVGAVDIYMIPAGTTMANTIPLFTDLTVGGTAGYISFTSQTVTLVIVPTGLTSPKYTSTPMALTGGEVRTVMIIDSQLTSNPPVSVVMANDID
;
A
#
# COMPACT_ATOMS: atom_id res chain seq x y z
N MET A 1 -42.77 -43.72 -40.89
CA MET A 1 -43.37 -44.68 -39.94
C MET A 1 -43.64 -43.85 -38.67
N ASN A 2 -44.87 -43.43 -38.58
CA ASN A 2 -45.90 -43.79 -37.58
C ASN A 2 -45.44 -43.49 -36.16
N SER A 3 -46.16 -42.84 -35.33
CA SER A 3 -47.54 -42.39 -35.21
C SER A 3 -47.73 -41.84 -33.78
N THR A 4 -48.60 -40.95 -33.71
CA THR A 4 -49.75 -40.69 -32.81
C THR A 4 -49.41 -40.04 -31.47
N GLY A 5 -49.81 -38.84 -31.10
CA GLY A 5 -51.19 -38.35 -31.13
C GLY A 5 -51.92 -38.74 -29.85
N LYS A 6 -52.03 -37.81 -28.90
CA LYS A 6 -53.25 -37.78 -28.05
C LYS A 6 -53.43 -36.38 -27.41
N SER A 7 -54.43 -35.73 -27.91
CA SER A 7 -55.24 -34.65 -27.36
C SER A 7 -55.94 -35.12 -26.09
N TRP A 8 -56.00 -34.27 -25.06
CA TRP A 8 -57.04 -34.31 -24.04
C TRP A 8 -57.59 -32.91 -23.81
N ILE A 9 -58.75 -32.68 -24.38
CA ILE A 9 -59.71 -31.62 -24.07
C ILE A 9 -60.53 -32.11 -22.87
N SER A 10 -60.78 -31.34 -21.88
CA SER A 10 -61.97 -31.33 -21.01
C SER A 10 -61.71 -30.41 -19.83
N LYS A 11 -62.48 -29.57 -19.41
CA LYS A 11 -63.89 -29.19 -19.39
C LYS A 11 -63.99 -27.88 -18.62
N ALA A 12 -64.63 -26.90 -19.22
CA ALA A 12 -65.12 -25.74 -18.49
C ALA A 12 -66.15 -26.18 -17.44
N ARG A 13 -66.02 -25.65 -16.23
CA ARG A 13 -67.10 -25.60 -15.26
C ARG A 13 -67.35 -24.14 -14.88
N THR A 14 -68.42 -23.68 -15.41
CA THR A 14 -69.16 -22.47 -14.96
C THR A 14 -69.70 -22.75 -13.59
N LEU A 15 -69.45 -21.86 -12.64
CA LEU A 15 -70.25 -21.70 -11.44
C LEU A 15 -70.52 -20.21 -11.19
N THR A 16 -71.74 -19.95 -11.04
CA THR A 16 -72.56 -18.77 -10.83
C THR A 16 -72.12 -17.77 -9.74
N PRO A 17 -72.54 -16.51 -9.84
CA PRO A 17 -72.20 -15.43 -8.90
C PRO A 17 -73.06 -15.47 -7.65
N ALA A 18 -72.47 -15.34 -6.50
CA ALA A 18 -73.19 -15.08 -5.26
C ALA A 18 -72.51 -14.01 -4.44
N ARG A 19 -73.17 -12.84 -4.45
CA ARG A 19 -73.34 -11.88 -3.36
C ARG A 19 -72.15 -11.07 -2.86
N LEU A 20 -72.24 -9.80 -3.21
CA LEU A 20 -71.84 -8.62 -2.46
C LEU A 20 -72.13 -8.74 -0.97
N ALA A 21 -71.14 -8.42 -0.13
CA ALA A 21 -71.37 -7.68 1.12
C ALA A 21 -70.03 -7.07 1.61
N LEU A 22 -69.97 -5.80 1.61
CA LEU A 22 -69.41 -4.84 2.56
C LEU A 22 -68.27 -5.32 3.48
N ALA A 23 -67.07 -4.76 3.28
CA ALA A 23 -66.18 -4.34 4.35
C ALA A 23 -65.33 -3.15 3.83
N ALA A 24 -65.91 -1.98 3.81
CA ALA A 24 -65.19 -0.72 3.84
C ALA A 24 -64.70 -0.53 5.28
N GLY A 25 -63.42 -0.63 5.53
CA GLY A 25 -62.87 -0.41 6.86
C GLY A 25 -61.54 -1.13 7.08
N GLY A 26 -60.43 -0.61 6.55
CA GLY A 26 -59.16 -1.22 6.85
C GLY A 26 -57.96 -0.79 6.00
N SER A 27 -58.04 0.38 5.35
CA SER A 27 -56.94 0.86 4.51
C SER A 27 -56.38 2.20 5.02
N LEU A 28 -56.06 2.30 6.31
CA LEU A 28 -55.44 3.53 6.85
C LEU A 28 -54.45 3.22 8.00
N MET A 29 -53.68 2.16 7.91
CA MET A 29 -52.62 1.90 8.89
C MET A 29 -51.34 1.24 8.31
N ILE A 30 -51.01 1.48 7.05
CA ILE A 30 -49.74 0.96 6.46
C ILE A 30 -48.94 2.10 5.78
N ALA A 31 -49.11 3.33 6.18
CA ALA A 31 -48.35 4.45 5.64
C ALA A 31 -47.40 5.13 6.65
N LEU A 32 -47.14 4.54 7.80
CA LEU A 32 -46.28 5.14 8.85
C LEU A 32 -45.06 4.30 9.19
N GLY A 33 -44.68 3.30 8.38
CA GLY A 33 -43.58 2.41 8.65
C GLY A 33 -42.35 2.53 7.75
N LEU A 34 -42.29 3.51 6.82
CA LEU A 34 -41.20 3.61 5.83
C LEU A 34 -40.28 4.83 5.99
N SER A 35 -40.42 5.60 7.05
CA SER A 35 -39.52 6.75 7.30
C SER A 35 -38.40 6.47 8.33
N ALA A 36 -38.10 5.21 8.65
CA ALA A 36 -37.06 4.84 9.64
C ALA A 36 -35.76 4.36 9.04
N CYS A 37 -35.50 4.59 7.75
CA CYS A 37 -34.26 4.21 7.09
C CYS A 37 -33.45 5.39 6.52
N GLU A 38 -33.57 6.58 7.06
CA GLU A 38 -32.85 7.77 6.54
C GLU A 38 -31.56 8.12 7.28
N ASN A 39 -31.06 7.27 8.17
CA ASN A 39 -29.75 7.49 8.79
C ASN A 39 -28.92 6.21 8.81
N VAL A 40 -28.79 5.54 7.67
CA VAL A 40 -27.59 4.71 7.48
C VAL A 40 -26.49 5.72 7.17
N ALA A 41 -25.76 6.14 8.21
CA ALA A 41 -24.51 6.84 8.03
C ALA A 41 -23.72 6.03 7.01
N SER A 42 -23.40 6.63 5.86
CA SER A 42 -22.61 5.98 4.84
C SER A 42 -21.27 5.58 5.50
N TYR A 43 -21.10 4.29 5.75
CA TYR A 43 -19.87 3.77 6.33
C TYR A 43 -18.75 4.02 5.31
N THR A 44 -17.92 4.99 5.59
CA THR A 44 -16.70 5.20 4.81
C THR A 44 -15.65 4.27 5.38
N GLN A 45 -15.11 3.39 4.55
CA GLN A 45 -14.03 2.51 4.96
C GLN A 45 -12.83 3.35 5.44
N PRO A 46 -12.19 2.97 6.55
CA PRO A 46 -10.98 3.65 6.98
C PRO A 46 -9.83 3.39 6.00
N SER A 47 -8.83 4.22 6.06
CA SER A 47 -7.52 3.99 5.44
C SER A 47 -6.62 3.24 6.43
N LEU A 48 -5.76 2.38 5.93
CA LEU A 48 -4.70 1.73 6.70
C LEU A 48 -3.40 2.48 6.42
N VAL A 49 -2.70 2.89 7.46
CA VAL A 49 -1.50 3.73 7.33
C VAL A 49 -0.39 3.19 8.20
N ARG A 50 0.78 2.98 7.64
CA ARG A 50 2.00 2.71 8.39
C ARG A 50 3.01 3.82 8.18
N VAL A 51 4.00 3.90 9.07
CA VAL A 51 5.10 4.85 8.98
C VAL A 51 6.43 4.12 8.87
N ILE A 52 7.35 4.72 8.12
CA ILE A 52 8.68 4.17 7.86
C ILE A 52 9.69 5.32 8.02
N ASP A 53 10.64 5.15 8.93
CA ASP A 53 11.75 6.08 9.05
C ASP A 53 12.90 5.65 8.14
N ALA A 54 13.06 6.35 7.05
CA ALA A 54 14.12 6.15 6.05
C ALA A 54 15.14 7.31 6.05
N SER A 55 15.14 8.14 7.10
CA SER A 55 16.10 9.23 7.27
C SER A 55 17.31 8.77 8.08
N TYR A 56 18.51 8.91 7.51
CA TYR A 56 19.75 8.61 8.23
C TYR A 56 20.23 9.78 9.10
N ILE A 57 19.70 11.00 8.89
CA ILE A 57 20.12 12.20 9.66
C ILE A 57 19.10 12.62 10.72
N ALA A 58 17.88 12.08 10.69
CA ALA A 58 16.88 12.43 11.69
C ALA A 58 17.32 11.95 13.09
N PRO A 59 17.08 12.75 14.13
CA PRO A 59 17.11 12.22 15.49
C PRO A 59 15.97 11.22 15.66
N ALA A 60 15.87 10.58 16.83
CA ALA A 60 14.66 9.83 17.15
C ALA A 60 13.41 10.73 17.01
N VAL A 61 12.38 10.24 16.33
CA VAL A 61 11.21 11.02 15.94
C VAL A 61 9.89 10.40 16.42
N ASP A 62 8.89 11.29 16.56
CA ASP A 62 7.48 10.92 16.67
C ASP A 62 6.77 11.32 15.38
N ILE A 63 5.98 10.39 14.80
CA ILE A 63 5.23 10.64 13.58
C ILE A 63 3.73 10.63 13.88
N TYR A 64 3.07 11.72 13.55
CA TYR A 64 1.64 11.93 13.70
C TYR A 64 0.96 12.02 12.35
N VAL A 65 -0.20 11.36 12.24
CA VAL A 65 -1.10 11.51 11.10
C VAL A 65 -2.49 11.86 11.64
N GLU A 66 -3.11 12.93 11.13
CA GLU A 66 -4.39 13.46 11.64
C GLU A 66 -4.39 13.66 13.16
N GLY A 67 -3.25 14.08 13.72
CA GLY A 67 -3.08 14.27 15.16
C GLY A 67 -2.92 12.99 15.99
N THR A 68 -3.05 11.82 15.39
CA THR A 68 -2.81 10.51 16.01
C THR A 68 -1.35 10.15 15.88
N ILE A 69 -0.70 9.78 16.98
CA ILE A 69 0.66 9.25 16.95
C ILE A 69 0.62 7.81 16.40
N LEU A 70 1.26 7.58 15.25
CA LEU A 70 1.38 6.26 14.66
C LEU A 70 2.65 5.54 15.09
N ALA A 71 3.72 6.28 15.32
CA ALA A 71 4.96 5.75 15.88
C ALA A 71 5.66 6.82 16.71
N GLY A 72 6.22 6.43 17.84
CA GLY A 72 6.91 7.33 18.76
C GLY A 72 8.30 6.84 19.11
N ASN A 73 9.25 7.78 19.23
CA ASN A 73 10.64 7.53 19.56
C ASN A 73 11.30 6.48 18.61
N ILE A 74 11.05 6.62 17.32
CA ILE A 74 11.58 5.74 16.28
C ILE A 74 12.83 6.35 15.65
N GLY A 75 13.63 5.51 15.00
CA GLY A 75 14.85 5.89 14.29
C GLY A 75 14.97 5.20 12.95
N GLU A 76 16.07 5.45 12.26
CA GLU A 76 16.39 4.91 10.93
C GLU A 76 16.08 3.42 10.80
N GLY A 77 15.40 3.05 9.73
CA GLY A 77 15.05 1.67 9.41
C GLY A 77 13.81 1.13 10.13
N TYR A 78 13.16 1.93 10.97
CA TYR A 78 11.92 1.51 11.64
C TYR A 78 10.76 1.43 10.65
N ILE A 79 9.98 0.36 10.77
CA ILE A 79 8.73 0.13 10.03
C ILE A 79 7.66 -0.21 11.05
N SER A 80 6.54 0.53 11.06
CA SER A 80 5.39 0.21 11.90
C SER A 80 4.47 -0.81 11.24
N ASP A 81 3.60 -1.42 12.05
CA ASP A 81 2.40 -2.05 11.55
C ASP A 81 1.43 -1.01 10.95
N TYR A 82 0.42 -1.46 10.21
CA TYR A 82 -0.63 -0.60 9.70
C TYR A 82 -1.61 -0.20 10.83
N GLY A 83 -1.74 1.10 11.05
CA GLY A 83 -2.77 1.69 11.91
C GLY A 83 -4.00 2.09 11.10
N THR A 84 -5.17 2.06 11.74
CA THR A 84 -6.44 2.45 11.12
C THR A 84 -6.70 3.94 11.33
N LEU A 85 -6.90 4.69 10.26
CA LEU A 85 -7.22 6.11 10.28
C LEU A 85 -8.43 6.42 9.40
N PRO A 86 -9.18 7.52 9.68
CA PRO A 86 -10.19 7.99 8.74
C PRO A 86 -9.58 8.30 7.37
N ALA A 87 -10.30 8.00 6.30
CA ALA A 87 -9.92 8.47 4.96
C ALA A 87 -9.98 10.01 4.93
N SER A 88 -9.03 10.63 4.24
CA SER A 88 -8.90 12.09 4.16
C SER A 88 -8.32 12.50 2.81
N SER A 89 -8.86 13.54 2.20
CA SER A 89 -8.29 14.11 0.98
C SER A 89 -7.07 15.00 1.23
N ALA A 90 -6.82 15.37 2.49
CA ALA A 90 -5.73 16.25 2.90
C ALA A 90 -5.28 15.93 4.34
N ALA A 91 -4.95 14.66 4.59
CA ALA A 91 -4.49 14.21 5.89
C ALA A 91 -3.23 14.98 6.32
N ALA A 92 -3.29 15.59 7.50
CA ALA A 92 -2.16 16.31 8.05
C ALA A 92 -1.13 15.34 8.64
N ILE A 93 0.12 15.44 8.18
CA ILE A 93 1.24 14.63 8.67
C ILE A 93 2.23 15.59 9.36
N LYS A 94 2.64 15.22 10.57
CA LYS A 94 3.62 15.99 11.35
C LYS A 94 4.68 15.04 11.92
N VAL A 95 5.95 15.37 11.70
CA VAL A 95 7.09 14.69 12.31
C VAL A 95 7.74 15.63 13.30
N THR A 96 7.99 15.16 14.50
CA THR A 96 8.68 15.93 15.54
C THR A 96 9.88 15.15 16.07
N ALA A 97 10.89 15.86 16.58
CA ALA A 97 11.89 15.22 17.38
C ALA A 97 11.24 14.63 18.65
N ALA A 98 11.52 13.37 18.97
CA ALA A 98 10.99 12.69 20.15
C ALA A 98 11.40 13.38 21.43
N THR A 99 12.59 13.98 21.46
CA THR A 99 13.05 14.84 22.57
C THR A 99 12.76 16.29 22.25
N GLY A 100 11.99 16.94 23.11
CA GLY A 100 11.67 18.37 23.01
C GLY A 100 10.54 18.72 22.05
N GLY A 101 9.98 17.77 21.30
CA GLY A 101 8.78 17.96 20.48
C GLY A 101 8.91 18.97 19.33
N THR A 102 10.14 19.34 18.94
CA THR A 102 10.38 20.28 17.84
C THR A 102 9.89 19.70 16.54
N ALA A 103 9.04 20.44 15.80
CA ALA A 103 8.59 20.03 14.48
C ALA A 103 9.76 20.03 13.50
N LEU A 104 9.99 18.89 12.85
CA LEU A 104 11.03 18.70 11.84
C LEU A 104 10.48 18.92 10.43
N VAL A 105 9.32 18.36 10.15
CA VAL A 105 8.62 18.50 8.87
C VAL A 105 7.12 18.32 9.05
N THR A 106 6.35 19.01 8.22
CA THR A 106 4.90 18.83 8.08
C THR A 106 4.57 18.62 6.60
N ALA A 107 3.59 17.79 6.34
CA ALA A 107 3.09 17.50 4.99
C ALA A 107 1.58 17.30 5.01
N SER A 108 0.98 17.23 3.84
CA SER A 108 -0.40 16.82 3.65
C SER A 108 -0.48 15.80 2.52
N ALA A 109 -1.31 14.77 2.68
CA ALA A 109 -1.48 13.72 1.70
C ALA A 109 -2.91 13.22 1.63
N THR A 110 -3.28 12.59 0.53
CA THR A 110 -4.56 11.90 0.40
C THR A 110 -4.43 10.48 0.99
N LEU A 111 -5.35 10.12 1.87
CA LEU A 111 -5.53 8.77 2.40
C LEU A 111 -6.85 8.23 1.87
N LEU A 112 -6.78 7.30 0.92
CA LEU A 112 -7.97 6.75 0.26
C LEU A 112 -8.69 5.75 1.17
N ALA A 113 -10.03 5.78 1.12
CA ALA A 113 -10.88 4.86 1.86
C ALA A 113 -10.65 3.41 1.40
N GLY A 114 -10.40 2.50 2.35
CA GLY A 114 -10.16 1.09 2.07
C GLY A 114 -8.79 0.77 1.48
N HIS A 115 -7.87 1.75 1.42
CA HIS A 115 -6.52 1.57 0.87
C HIS A 115 -5.46 1.57 1.97
N GLN A 116 -4.33 0.94 1.66
CA GLN A 116 -3.12 0.95 2.49
C GLN A 116 -2.15 2.01 1.98
N HIS A 117 -1.49 2.71 2.92
CA HIS A 117 -0.54 3.76 2.60
C HIS A 117 0.69 3.63 3.50
N SER A 118 1.87 3.87 2.91
CA SER A 118 3.11 4.05 3.64
C SER A 118 3.51 5.52 3.66
N VAL A 119 3.76 6.04 4.85
CA VAL A 119 4.30 7.38 5.11
C VAL A 119 5.79 7.23 5.38
N PHE A 120 6.62 7.78 4.51
CA PHE A 120 8.09 7.74 4.62
C PHE A 120 8.62 9.07 5.11
N LEU A 121 9.41 9.04 6.17
CA LEU A 121 10.33 10.12 6.51
C LEU A 121 11.65 9.89 5.80
N THR A 122 12.13 10.85 5.03
CA THR A 122 13.37 10.76 4.25
C THR A 122 14.17 12.03 4.34
N ASP A 123 15.44 11.96 3.96
CA ASP A 123 16.32 13.13 3.86
C ASP A 123 16.08 13.85 2.55
N ASN A 124 16.08 15.18 2.59
CA ASN A 124 15.90 16.00 1.38
C ASN A 124 17.20 16.28 0.62
N GLY A 125 18.33 15.77 1.08
CA GLY A 125 19.64 15.91 0.42
C GLY A 125 20.24 17.33 0.35
N ALA A 126 19.43 18.37 0.54
CA ALA A 126 19.85 19.74 0.32
C ALA A 126 20.56 20.39 1.53
N ALA A 127 20.35 19.91 2.72
CA ALA A 127 20.96 20.43 3.95
C ALA A 127 20.99 19.36 5.06
N PRO A 128 21.93 19.46 6.01
CA PRO A 128 22.13 18.44 7.05
C PRO A 128 20.93 18.27 8.02
N THR A 129 19.87 19.04 7.90
CA THR A 129 18.66 18.97 8.74
C THR A 129 17.39 19.19 7.91
N SER A 130 17.42 18.85 6.64
CA SER A 130 16.25 18.96 5.76
C SER A 130 15.60 17.58 5.56
N TYR A 131 14.34 17.51 5.89
CA TYR A 131 13.56 16.28 5.84
C TYR A 131 12.40 16.40 4.86
N MET A 132 11.96 15.28 4.33
CA MET A 132 10.80 15.19 3.45
C MET A 132 9.89 14.05 3.90
N VAL A 133 8.59 14.26 3.74
CA VAL A 133 7.59 13.20 3.90
C VAL A 133 7.04 12.84 2.52
N THR A 134 7.10 11.56 2.18
CA THR A 134 6.47 11.00 0.99
C THR A 134 5.40 10.01 1.43
N VAL A 135 4.24 10.04 0.78
CA VAL A 135 3.16 9.08 1.01
C VAL A 135 2.88 8.33 -0.27
N LEU A 136 2.89 7.02 -0.19
CA LEU A 136 2.60 6.14 -1.33
C LEU A 136 1.48 5.17 -0.96
N GLU A 137 0.62 4.90 -1.91
CA GLU A 137 -0.36 3.81 -1.82
C GLU A 137 0.36 2.48 -2.01
N ASP A 138 0.04 1.51 -1.15
CA ASP A 138 0.64 0.18 -1.16
C ASP A 138 -0.26 -0.81 -1.90
N GLN A 139 0.35 -1.83 -2.51
CA GLN A 139 -0.40 -2.91 -3.15
C GLN A 139 -0.98 -3.83 -2.08
N GLN A 140 -2.30 -3.95 -2.04
CA GLN A 140 -3.03 -4.76 -1.06
C GLN A 140 -3.30 -6.20 -1.54
N VAL A 141 -3.14 -6.44 -2.83
CA VAL A 141 -3.42 -7.77 -3.42
C VAL A 141 -2.13 -8.57 -3.45
N PRO A 142 -2.12 -9.78 -2.86
CA PRO A 142 -0.98 -10.68 -2.96
C PRO A 142 -0.53 -10.87 -4.41
N ALA A 143 0.76 -11.06 -4.61
CA ALA A 143 1.28 -11.50 -5.89
C ALA A 143 0.74 -12.90 -6.24
N ALA A 144 0.89 -13.35 -7.47
CA ALA A 144 0.50 -14.71 -7.84
C ALA A 144 1.26 -15.75 -6.99
N ALA A 145 0.68 -16.94 -6.84
CA ALA A 145 1.21 -17.99 -5.95
C ALA A 145 2.64 -18.44 -6.28
N ASP A 146 3.09 -18.21 -7.50
CA ASP A 146 4.44 -18.54 -7.99
C ASP A 146 5.29 -17.29 -8.26
N HIS A 147 4.80 -16.10 -7.84
CA HIS A 147 5.46 -14.82 -8.01
C HIS A 147 5.50 -14.02 -6.71
N SER A 148 6.45 -13.11 -6.64
CA SER A 148 6.52 -12.04 -5.65
C SER A 148 6.56 -10.69 -6.37
N ALA A 149 6.02 -9.64 -5.75
CA ALA A 149 6.01 -8.30 -6.31
C ALA A 149 6.89 -7.36 -5.47
N PHE A 150 7.70 -6.55 -6.14
CA PHE A 150 8.59 -5.59 -5.50
C PHE A 150 8.43 -4.20 -6.09
N ARG A 151 8.34 -3.21 -5.22
CA ARG A 151 8.47 -1.80 -5.53
C ARG A 151 9.82 -1.30 -5.03
N PHE A 152 10.51 -0.48 -5.81
CA PHE A 152 11.79 0.11 -5.43
C PHE A 152 11.67 1.62 -5.33
N ILE A 153 12.27 2.19 -4.28
CA ILE A 153 12.28 3.63 -4.01
C ILE A 153 13.72 4.03 -3.71
N ASN A 154 14.24 5.02 -4.43
CA ASN A 154 15.56 5.56 -4.12
C ASN A 154 15.43 6.82 -3.26
N GLN A 155 15.89 6.71 -2.01
CA GLN A 155 15.96 7.80 -1.03
C GLN A 155 17.40 7.98 -0.51
N ALA A 156 18.40 7.77 -1.39
CA ALA A 156 19.82 7.89 -1.08
C ALA A 156 20.44 9.13 -1.76
N PRO A 157 20.20 10.36 -1.25
CA PRO A 157 20.64 11.60 -1.90
C PRO A 157 22.17 11.74 -2.01
N ARG A 158 22.94 11.10 -1.12
CA ARG A 158 24.40 11.15 -1.17
C ARG A 158 24.98 10.20 -2.21
N VAL A 159 24.27 9.13 -2.52
CA VAL A 159 24.65 8.17 -3.56
C VAL A 159 24.20 8.67 -4.94
N GLY A 160 23.04 9.32 -5.00
CA GLY A 160 22.46 9.80 -6.25
C GLY A 160 21.64 8.73 -6.96
N ALA A 161 21.61 8.81 -8.30
CA ALA A 161 20.89 7.84 -9.12
C ALA A 161 21.57 6.46 -9.07
N VAL A 162 20.75 5.39 -9.11
CA VAL A 162 21.23 4.01 -8.99
C VAL A 162 20.68 3.09 -10.07
N ASP A 163 21.46 2.07 -10.39
CA ASP A 163 21.06 0.90 -11.17
C ASP A 163 20.80 -0.25 -10.20
N ILE A 164 19.70 -0.95 -10.39
CA ILE A 164 19.23 -2.02 -9.50
C ILE A 164 19.27 -3.35 -10.23
N TYR A 165 19.88 -4.34 -9.60
CA TYR A 165 19.95 -5.71 -10.12
C TYR A 165 19.31 -6.69 -9.12
N MET A 166 18.49 -7.58 -9.64
CA MET A 166 18.02 -8.79 -8.96
C MET A 166 18.70 -9.97 -9.63
N ILE A 167 19.79 -10.45 -9.05
CA ILE A 167 20.67 -11.46 -9.65
C ILE A 167 20.20 -12.85 -9.24
N PRO A 168 19.71 -13.70 -10.17
CA PRO A 168 19.32 -15.08 -9.84
C PRO A 168 20.51 -15.89 -9.33
N ALA A 169 20.23 -16.86 -8.44
CA ALA A 169 21.25 -17.79 -7.96
C ALA A 169 21.96 -18.50 -9.12
N GLY A 170 23.28 -18.59 -9.05
CA GLY A 170 24.10 -19.19 -10.09
C GLY A 170 24.46 -18.27 -11.26
N THR A 171 23.99 -17.01 -11.25
CA THR A 171 24.40 -15.98 -12.23
C THR A 171 25.28 -14.91 -11.59
N THR A 172 25.84 -14.03 -12.42
CA THR A 172 26.68 -12.91 -11.97
C THR A 172 26.09 -11.59 -12.46
N MET A 173 26.47 -10.47 -11.83
CA MET A 173 26.05 -9.13 -12.27
C MET A 173 26.41 -8.88 -13.75
N ALA A 174 27.57 -9.32 -14.21
CA ALA A 174 28.00 -9.14 -15.60
C ALA A 174 27.10 -9.84 -16.62
N ASN A 175 26.38 -10.89 -16.20
CA ASN A 175 25.47 -11.66 -17.03
C ASN A 175 23.97 -11.38 -16.72
N THR A 176 23.71 -10.34 -15.92
CA THR A 176 22.34 -9.94 -15.52
C THR A 176 22.07 -8.53 -16.04
N ILE A 177 20.96 -8.35 -16.71
CA ILE A 177 20.48 -7.03 -17.10
C ILE A 177 19.97 -6.31 -15.84
N PRO A 178 20.31 -5.03 -15.62
CA PRO A 178 19.74 -4.28 -14.53
C PRO A 178 18.21 -4.24 -14.64
N LEU A 179 17.55 -4.39 -13.52
CA LEU A 179 16.09 -4.27 -13.42
C LEU A 179 15.64 -2.84 -13.67
N PHE A 180 16.37 -1.89 -13.10
CA PHE A 180 16.22 -0.46 -13.33
C PHE A 180 17.58 0.15 -13.61
N THR A 181 17.61 1.12 -14.49
CA THR A 181 18.75 1.99 -14.74
C THR A 181 18.34 3.41 -14.41
N ASP A 182 19.27 4.16 -13.82
CA ASP A 182 19.09 5.59 -13.54
C ASP A 182 17.86 5.91 -12.68
N LEU A 183 17.58 5.09 -11.66
CA LEU A 183 16.55 5.40 -10.68
C LEU A 183 17.03 6.59 -9.84
N THR A 184 16.51 7.77 -10.15
CA THR A 184 16.90 9.03 -9.50
C THR A 184 16.44 9.10 -8.06
N VAL A 185 17.05 9.97 -7.25
CA VAL A 185 16.64 10.24 -5.87
C VAL A 185 15.20 10.78 -5.86
N GLY A 186 14.38 10.28 -4.94
CA GLY A 186 12.94 10.53 -4.90
C GLY A 186 12.14 9.71 -5.92
N GLY A 187 12.81 9.01 -6.83
CA GLY A 187 12.18 8.16 -7.83
C GLY A 187 11.58 6.90 -7.20
N THR A 188 10.44 6.52 -7.72
CA THR A 188 9.72 5.29 -7.35
C THR A 188 9.48 4.48 -8.60
N ALA A 189 9.97 3.24 -8.59
CA ALA A 189 9.58 2.25 -9.58
C ALA A 189 8.39 1.45 -9.04
N GLY A 190 7.31 1.34 -9.82
CA GLY A 190 6.10 0.61 -9.43
C GLY A 190 6.37 -0.87 -9.17
N TYR A 191 5.38 -1.57 -8.65
CA TYR A 191 5.50 -3.00 -8.37
C TYR A 191 5.79 -3.80 -9.64
N ILE A 192 6.83 -4.61 -9.57
CA ILE A 192 7.25 -5.53 -10.62
C ILE A 192 7.17 -6.94 -10.09
N SER A 193 6.60 -7.83 -10.88
CA SER A 193 6.42 -9.24 -10.54
C SER A 193 7.66 -10.06 -10.93
N PHE A 194 8.10 -10.93 -10.02
CA PHE A 194 9.20 -11.87 -10.19
C PHE A 194 8.71 -13.28 -9.93
N THR A 195 9.16 -14.24 -10.74
CA THR A 195 8.99 -15.66 -10.43
C THR A 195 9.73 -16.00 -9.14
N SER A 196 9.11 -16.83 -8.30
CA SER A 196 9.71 -17.30 -7.04
C SER A 196 11.03 -18.02 -7.29
N GLN A 197 12.11 -17.48 -6.74
CA GLN A 197 13.48 -18.00 -6.87
C GLN A 197 14.38 -17.36 -5.81
N THR A 198 15.60 -17.83 -5.70
CA THR A 198 16.61 -17.17 -4.87
C THR A 198 17.37 -16.14 -5.69
N VAL A 199 17.47 -14.91 -5.18
CA VAL A 199 18.15 -13.79 -5.82
C VAL A 199 19.07 -13.06 -4.85
N THR A 200 20.02 -12.31 -5.41
CA THR A 200 20.82 -11.31 -4.69
C THR A 200 20.47 -9.94 -5.21
N LEU A 201 20.07 -9.03 -4.32
CA LEU A 201 19.83 -7.62 -4.65
C LEU A 201 21.19 -6.90 -4.66
N VAL A 202 21.48 -6.22 -5.78
CA VAL A 202 22.70 -5.42 -5.93
C VAL A 202 22.31 -4.02 -6.38
N ILE A 203 22.89 -3.01 -5.73
CA ILE A 203 22.68 -1.60 -6.03
C ILE A 203 24.00 -0.95 -6.42
N VAL A 204 24.02 -0.35 -7.59
CA VAL A 204 25.21 0.29 -8.18
C VAL A 204 24.86 1.75 -8.52
N PRO A 205 25.67 2.73 -8.12
CA PRO A 205 25.47 4.10 -8.61
C PRO A 205 25.53 4.13 -10.13
N THR A 206 24.61 4.83 -10.75
CA THR A 206 24.50 4.91 -12.21
C THR A 206 25.81 5.35 -12.85
N GLY A 207 26.21 4.65 -13.91
CA GLY A 207 27.45 4.89 -14.62
C GLY A 207 28.71 4.29 -13.96
N LEU A 208 28.55 3.62 -12.82
CA LEU A 208 29.65 2.88 -12.16
C LEU A 208 29.45 1.37 -12.31
N THR A 209 30.51 0.60 -12.01
CA THR A 209 30.49 -0.88 -12.05
C THR A 209 30.67 -1.50 -10.66
N SER A 210 30.99 -0.68 -9.67
CA SER A 210 31.25 -1.14 -8.29
C SER A 210 29.98 -1.02 -7.46
N PRO A 211 29.43 -2.14 -6.94
CA PRO A 211 28.26 -2.10 -6.06
C PRO A 211 28.52 -1.29 -4.79
N LYS A 212 27.51 -0.57 -4.34
CA LYS A 212 27.45 0.08 -3.03
C LYS A 212 26.66 -0.72 -2.02
N TYR A 213 25.83 -1.64 -2.51
CA TYR A 213 25.09 -2.59 -1.69
C TYR A 213 25.00 -3.94 -2.39
N THR A 214 25.14 -5.00 -1.63
CA THR A 214 24.90 -6.38 -2.07
C THR A 214 24.24 -7.13 -0.91
N SER A 215 23.03 -7.62 -1.11
CA SER A 215 22.34 -8.41 -0.09
C SER A 215 22.95 -9.79 0.07
N THR A 216 22.65 -10.46 1.19
CA THR A 216 22.68 -11.92 1.22
C THR A 216 21.66 -12.48 0.22
N PRO A 217 21.85 -13.71 -0.28
CA PRO A 217 20.83 -14.36 -1.09
C PRO A 217 19.50 -14.42 -0.34
N MET A 218 18.42 -14.01 -1.00
CA MET A 218 17.07 -14.00 -0.44
C MET A 218 16.13 -14.83 -1.33
N ALA A 219 15.33 -15.66 -0.68
CA ALA A 219 14.29 -16.41 -1.38
C ALA A 219 13.10 -15.47 -1.65
N LEU A 220 12.65 -15.43 -2.90
CA LEU A 220 11.40 -14.79 -3.30
C LEU A 220 10.30 -15.84 -3.18
N THR A 221 9.33 -15.61 -2.31
CA THR A 221 8.22 -16.53 -2.04
C THR A 221 6.96 -16.05 -2.75
N GLY A 222 6.20 -16.98 -3.30
CA GLY A 222 4.94 -16.65 -3.97
C GLY A 222 3.95 -15.97 -3.03
N GLY A 223 3.23 -14.99 -3.57
CA GLY A 223 2.27 -14.18 -2.83
C GLY A 223 2.86 -12.94 -2.15
N GLU A 224 4.17 -12.85 -1.95
CA GLU A 224 4.80 -11.71 -1.29
C GLU A 224 4.66 -10.40 -2.10
N VAL A 225 4.45 -9.31 -1.38
CA VAL A 225 4.51 -7.95 -1.92
C VAL A 225 5.39 -7.11 -1.01
N ARG A 226 6.43 -6.49 -1.54
CA ARG A 226 7.42 -5.78 -0.75
C ARG A 226 7.78 -4.42 -1.34
N THR A 227 8.00 -3.46 -0.46
CA THR A 227 8.65 -2.19 -0.78
C THR A 227 10.11 -2.24 -0.35
N VAL A 228 11.01 -1.99 -1.28
CA VAL A 228 12.45 -1.90 -1.09
C VAL A 228 12.87 -0.44 -1.16
N MET A 229 13.32 0.10 -0.04
CA MET A 229 13.87 1.45 0.02
C MET A 229 15.39 1.42 0.06
N ILE A 230 15.99 2.20 -0.82
CA ILE A 230 17.42 2.44 -0.89
C ILE A 230 17.65 3.76 -0.17
N ILE A 231 18.42 3.74 0.91
CA ILE A 231 18.72 4.90 1.74
C ILE A 231 20.23 5.06 1.92
N ASP A 232 20.67 6.27 2.22
CA ASP A 232 22.04 6.46 2.69
C ASP A 232 22.22 5.84 4.08
N SER A 233 23.41 5.31 4.36
CA SER A 233 23.72 4.79 5.67
C SER A 233 24.52 5.79 6.50
N GLN A 234 24.31 5.78 7.82
CA GLN A 234 25.05 6.61 8.76
C GLN A 234 26.55 6.30 8.83
N LEU A 235 26.98 5.11 8.41
CA LEU A 235 28.24 4.50 8.81
C LEU A 235 29.44 4.89 7.98
N THR A 236 29.53 6.05 7.27
CA THR A 236 30.71 6.19 6.43
C THR A 236 31.15 7.52 5.89
N SER A 237 32.45 7.58 5.67
CA SER A 237 33.14 8.57 4.84
C SER A 237 32.86 8.48 3.33
N ASN A 238 32.43 7.34 2.81
CA ASN A 238 31.96 7.14 1.44
C ASN A 238 30.58 6.50 1.57
N PRO A 239 29.48 7.18 1.23
CA PRO A 239 28.17 6.78 1.72
C PRO A 239 27.87 5.32 1.31
N PRO A 240 27.84 4.36 2.22
CA PRO A 240 27.26 3.08 1.91
C PRO A 240 25.77 3.31 1.76
N VAL A 241 25.20 2.51 0.93
CA VAL A 241 23.77 2.36 0.79
C VAL A 241 23.31 1.36 1.85
N SER A 242 22.23 1.68 2.53
CA SER A 242 21.43 0.74 3.29
C SER A 242 20.14 0.42 2.55
N VAL A 243 19.54 -0.72 2.85
CA VAL A 243 18.26 -1.13 2.26
C VAL A 243 17.31 -1.49 3.38
N VAL A 244 16.17 -0.82 3.38
CA VAL A 244 15.02 -1.15 4.24
C VAL A 244 13.99 -1.87 3.38
N MET A 245 13.51 -3.00 3.86
CA MET A 245 12.53 -3.81 3.12
C MET A 245 11.28 -4.00 3.98
N ALA A 246 10.15 -3.51 3.50
CA ALA A 246 8.86 -3.62 4.14
C ALA A 246 7.99 -4.66 3.45
N ASN A 247 7.27 -5.48 4.22
CA ASN A 247 6.19 -6.31 3.70
C ASN A 247 4.94 -5.44 3.55
N ASP A 248 4.31 -5.45 2.37
CA ASP A 248 3.15 -4.61 2.07
C ASP A 248 1.83 -5.36 2.24
N ILE A 249 1.88 -6.65 2.53
CA ILE A 249 0.74 -7.51 2.82
C ILE A 249 0.95 -8.14 4.19
N ASP A 250 0.00 -7.93 5.09
CA ASP A 250 -0.09 -8.58 6.41
C ASP A 250 -0.82 -9.92 6.31
#